data_8cadb01b0e8dca55845e8cbed7a82ab0
#
_entry.id   8cadb01b0e8dca55845e8cbed7a82ab0
#
_cell.length_a   1.000
_cell.length_b   1.000
_cell.length_c   1.000
_cell.angle_alpha   90.00
_cell.angle_beta   90.00
_cell.angle_gamma   90.00
#
_symmetry.space_group_name_H-M   'P 1'
#
loop_
_entity.id
_entity.type
_entity.pdbx_description
1 polymer ?
#
loop_
_entity_poly.entity_id
_entity_poly.type
_entity_poly.pdbx_seq_one_letter_code
_entity_poly.pdbx_strand_id
1 'polypeptide(L)'
;MSADSFDILRKVTTATITTMLLKKGIRRCWMNGPKPLVLGGERIVGPAFTLRFVPVREDLATPESWASPISTRAAIEDMPEGVVAVADAMAVPSAGIFGDILCARMKKRNVAALITDGVMRDRAGVLASALPVWCAGVAAPASVNGLTFVGWQQPIGCGGCAVFPGDVIVVDDDGAVVIPQNLVDFVAHEGAEHELYESWVFGEVEKGVKLPGLYPPNDEAKARYAAWRKARG
;
A
#
# COMPACT_ATOMS: atom_id res chain seq x y z
N MET A 1 15.11 -1.44 -10.71
CA MET A 1 14.40 -0.35 -9.99
C MET A 1 15.46 0.60 -9.46
N SER A 2 15.41 1.87 -9.81
CA SER A 2 16.33 2.86 -9.28
C SER A 2 15.81 3.41 -7.93
N ALA A 3 16.69 3.78 -7.01
CA ALA A 3 16.32 4.48 -5.77
C ALA A 3 15.56 5.78 -6.10
N ASP A 4 15.88 6.41 -7.23
CA ASP A 4 15.24 7.61 -7.76
C ASP A 4 13.73 7.41 -8.01
N SER A 5 13.30 6.26 -8.56
CA SER A 5 11.87 5.98 -8.81
C SER A 5 11.05 5.93 -7.52
N PHE A 6 11.62 5.44 -6.41
CA PHE A 6 10.93 5.42 -5.11
C PHE A 6 10.76 6.83 -4.55
N ASP A 7 11.77 7.69 -4.67
CA ASP A 7 11.69 9.09 -4.23
C ASP A 7 10.69 9.90 -5.05
N ILE A 8 10.59 9.60 -6.36
CA ILE A 8 9.55 10.17 -7.22
C ILE A 8 8.16 9.68 -6.78
N LEU A 9 7.98 8.37 -6.58
CA LEU A 9 6.68 7.79 -6.19
C LEU A 9 6.17 8.31 -4.83
N ARG A 10 7.05 8.69 -3.90
CA ARG A 10 6.63 9.36 -2.66
C ARG A 10 5.89 10.69 -2.89
N LYS A 11 6.01 11.26 -4.08
CA LYS A 11 5.34 12.52 -4.48
C LYS A 11 4.12 12.31 -5.37
N VAL A 12 3.85 11.07 -5.79
CA VAL A 12 2.73 10.70 -6.67
C VAL A 12 1.62 10.06 -5.84
N THR A 13 0.39 10.59 -5.92
CA THR A 13 -0.76 10.09 -5.16
C THR A 13 -1.17 8.68 -5.61
N THR A 14 -1.77 7.89 -4.72
CA THR A 14 -2.31 6.57 -5.10
C THR A 14 -3.40 6.71 -6.17
N ALA A 15 -4.17 7.81 -6.17
CA ALA A 15 -5.15 8.13 -7.22
C ALA A 15 -4.49 8.28 -8.60
N THR A 16 -3.41 9.05 -8.68
CA THR A 16 -2.62 9.21 -9.92
C THR A 16 -2.00 7.90 -10.36
N ILE A 17 -1.44 7.12 -9.43
CA ILE A 17 -0.84 5.81 -9.73
C ILE A 17 -1.88 4.88 -10.38
N THR A 18 -3.12 4.80 -9.84
CA THR A 18 -4.17 3.97 -10.44
C THR A 18 -4.51 4.42 -11.86
N THR A 19 -4.50 5.73 -12.13
CA THR A 19 -4.72 6.30 -13.46
C THR A 19 -3.60 5.91 -14.43
N MET A 20 -2.33 5.95 -13.99
CA MET A 20 -1.19 5.54 -14.82
C MET A 20 -1.24 4.03 -15.13
N LEU A 21 -1.56 3.20 -14.14
CA LEU A 21 -1.71 1.76 -14.32
C LEU A 21 -2.88 1.42 -15.26
N LEU A 22 -3.98 2.16 -15.19
CA LEU A 22 -5.11 2.01 -16.11
C LEU A 22 -4.70 2.23 -17.57
N LYS A 23 -3.83 3.21 -17.87
CA LYS A 23 -3.25 3.42 -19.21
C LYS A 23 -2.47 2.21 -19.73
N LYS A 24 -1.97 1.34 -18.82
CA LYS A 24 -1.29 0.08 -19.14
C LYS A 24 -2.22 -1.14 -19.10
N GLY A 25 -3.53 -0.93 -18.96
CA GLY A 25 -4.53 -2.00 -18.91
C GLY A 25 -4.66 -2.68 -17.54
N ILE A 26 -3.95 -2.21 -16.50
CA ILE A 26 -4.04 -2.74 -15.15
C ILE A 26 -5.14 -1.99 -14.38
N ARG A 27 -6.15 -2.74 -13.95
CA ARG A 27 -7.35 -2.19 -13.28
C ARG A 27 -7.44 -2.59 -11.81
N ARG A 28 -6.93 -3.77 -11.44
CA ARG A 28 -6.99 -4.30 -10.07
C ARG A 28 -5.64 -4.09 -9.38
N CYS A 29 -5.35 -2.85 -9.04
CA CYS A 29 -4.11 -2.43 -8.39
C CYS A 29 -4.35 -1.72 -7.05
N TRP A 30 -5.56 -1.26 -6.76
CA TRP A 30 -5.94 -0.68 -5.48
C TRP A 30 -6.57 -1.76 -4.59
N MET A 31 -6.02 -1.97 -3.38
CA MET A 31 -6.46 -2.99 -2.44
C MET A 31 -7.73 -2.53 -1.73
N ASN A 32 -8.83 -3.27 -1.92
CA ASN A 32 -10.08 -2.98 -1.23
C ASN A 32 -10.02 -3.48 0.21
N GLY A 33 -10.43 -2.65 1.16
CA GLY A 33 -10.47 -2.97 2.59
C GLY A 33 -9.44 -2.24 3.43
N PRO A 34 -8.12 -2.28 3.13
CA PRO A 34 -7.12 -1.59 3.93
C PRO A 34 -7.36 -0.08 3.98
N LYS A 35 -7.45 0.45 5.20
CA LYS A 35 -7.54 1.88 5.49
C LYS A 35 -6.44 2.24 6.49
N PRO A 36 -5.86 3.46 6.44
CA PRO A 36 -4.86 3.87 7.40
C PRO A 36 -5.46 3.89 8.82
N LEU A 37 -4.73 3.36 9.80
CA LEU A 37 -5.11 3.50 11.20
C LEU A 37 -4.96 4.93 11.72
N VAL A 38 -4.09 5.71 11.08
CA VAL A 38 -3.84 7.13 11.35
C VAL A 38 -3.82 7.87 10.03
N LEU A 39 -4.66 8.88 9.89
CA LEU A 39 -4.74 9.77 8.73
C LEU A 39 -3.65 10.85 8.77
N GLY A 40 -3.33 11.43 7.60
CA GLY A 40 -2.39 12.54 7.47
C GLY A 40 -0.92 12.13 7.60
N GLY A 41 -0.61 10.84 7.45
CA GLY A 41 0.76 10.35 7.41
C GLY A 41 1.47 10.64 6.07
N GLU A 42 2.80 10.52 6.08
CA GLU A 42 3.58 10.58 4.85
C GLU A 42 3.28 9.38 3.95
N ARG A 43 3.35 9.59 2.63
CA ARG A 43 3.24 8.50 1.66
C ARG A 43 4.43 7.56 1.79
N ILE A 44 4.13 6.25 1.89
CA ILE A 44 5.15 5.23 2.04
C ILE A 44 5.25 4.42 0.75
N VAL A 45 6.48 4.16 0.33
CA VAL A 45 6.81 3.38 -0.86
C VAL A 45 7.83 2.32 -0.46
N GLY A 46 7.58 1.07 -0.82
CA GLY A 46 8.51 -0.01 -0.55
C GLY A 46 8.19 -1.30 -1.29
N PRO A 47 9.15 -2.24 -1.40
CA PRO A 47 8.90 -3.53 -2.00
C PRO A 47 8.00 -4.39 -1.10
N ALA A 48 7.08 -5.14 -1.71
CA ALA A 48 6.17 -6.03 -1.02
C ALA A 48 6.90 -7.23 -0.40
N PHE A 49 6.72 -7.42 0.90
CA PHE A 49 7.00 -8.66 1.60
C PHE A 49 5.67 -9.34 1.93
N THR A 50 5.33 -10.37 1.19
CA THR A 50 4.01 -10.99 1.24
C THR A 50 3.88 -12.02 2.36
N LEU A 51 2.73 -12.03 3.04
CA LEU A 51 2.36 -12.93 4.12
C LEU A 51 1.04 -13.60 3.77
N ARG A 52 0.99 -14.92 3.86
CA ARG A 52 -0.15 -15.71 3.40
C ARG A 52 -0.86 -16.42 4.53
N PHE A 53 -2.16 -16.17 4.63
CA PHE A 53 -3.08 -16.94 5.46
C PHE A 53 -4.06 -17.73 4.57
N VAL A 54 -4.67 -18.76 5.17
CA VAL A 54 -5.76 -19.55 4.59
C VAL A 54 -6.86 -19.69 5.64
N PRO A 55 -8.07 -20.20 5.29
CA PRO A 55 -9.10 -20.47 6.27
C PRO A 55 -8.59 -21.30 7.46
N VAL A 56 -9.15 -21.07 8.62
CA VAL A 56 -8.72 -21.77 9.83
C VAL A 56 -8.83 -23.29 9.65
N ARG A 57 -7.77 -23.96 10.03
CA ARG A 57 -7.72 -25.41 10.24
C ARG A 57 -7.32 -25.64 11.68
N GLU A 58 -8.26 -26.03 12.50
CA GLU A 58 -8.20 -26.03 13.96
C GLU A 58 -7.09 -26.96 14.51
N ASP A 59 -6.73 -28.02 13.77
CA ASP A 59 -5.62 -28.89 14.11
C ASP A 59 -4.23 -28.29 13.87
N LEU A 60 -4.15 -27.21 13.05
CA LEU A 60 -2.91 -26.50 12.73
C LEU A 60 -2.85 -25.09 13.35
N ALA A 61 -3.99 -24.44 13.46
CA ALA A 61 -4.10 -23.07 13.98
C ALA A 61 -4.24 -23.07 15.51
N THR A 62 -3.20 -23.49 16.19
CA THR A 62 -3.16 -23.57 17.67
C THR A 62 -2.15 -22.53 18.22
N PRO A 63 -2.21 -22.19 19.54
CA PRO A 63 -1.20 -21.33 20.16
C PRO A 63 0.23 -21.87 20.00
N GLU A 64 0.42 -23.17 19.96
CA GLU A 64 1.71 -23.84 19.77
C GLU A 64 2.28 -23.54 18.37
N SER A 65 1.44 -23.33 17.35
CA SER A 65 1.85 -22.97 16.00
C SER A 65 2.64 -21.66 15.94
N TRP A 66 2.51 -20.80 16.94
CA TRP A 66 3.28 -19.56 17.02
C TRP A 66 4.78 -19.78 17.21
N ALA A 67 5.20 -20.93 17.71
CA ALA A 67 6.60 -21.34 17.84
C ALA A 67 7.10 -22.17 16.63
N SER A 68 6.23 -22.41 15.64
CA SER A 68 6.57 -23.15 14.42
C SER A 68 7.63 -22.42 13.60
N PRO A 69 8.52 -23.13 12.90
CA PRO A 69 9.40 -22.53 11.88
C PRO A 69 8.63 -21.79 10.78
N ILE A 70 7.36 -22.20 10.52
CA ILE A 70 6.46 -21.47 9.61
C ILE A 70 5.43 -20.75 10.48
N SER A 71 5.82 -19.57 10.96
CA SER A 71 4.97 -18.72 11.80
C SER A 71 5.11 -17.24 11.41
N THR A 72 4.14 -16.44 11.83
CA THR A 72 4.22 -14.98 11.66
C THR A 72 5.45 -14.37 12.32
N ARG A 73 5.92 -14.99 13.41
CA ARG A 73 7.12 -14.54 14.13
C ARG A 73 8.38 -14.80 13.30
N ALA A 74 8.52 -16.00 12.76
CA ALA A 74 9.63 -16.35 11.86
C ALA A 74 9.62 -15.45 10.61
N ALA A 75 8.46 -15.22 10.01
CA ALA A 75 8.31 -14.32 8.88
C ALA A 75 8.77 -12.89 9.18
N ILE A 76 8.43 -12.36 10.37
CA ILE A 76 8.87 -11.02 10.79
C ILE A 76 10.40 -10.96 10.92
N GLU A 77 11.04 -12.01 11.46
CA GLU A 77 12.49 -12.06 11.57
C GLU A 77 13.21 -12.17 10.22
N ASP A 78 12.49 -12.62 9.17
CA ASP A 78 13.02 -12.73 7.80
C ASP A 78 12.80 -11.44 6.96
N MET A 79 12.01 -10.47 7.46
CA MET A 79 11.74 -9.22 6.72
C MET A 79 12.99 -8.38 6.56
N PRO A 80 13.38 -7.99 5.33
CA PRO A 80 14.39 -6.97 5.11
C PRO A 80 13.94 -5.58 5.60
N GLU A 81 14.90 -4.70 5.82
CA GLU A 81 14.62 -3.28 6.08
C GLU A 81 13.95 -2.61 4.88
N GLY A 82 13.03 -1.68 5.14
CA GLY A 82 12.35 -0.86 4.12
C GLY A 82 11.24 -1.56 3.35
N VAL A 83 10.97 -2.84 3.61
CA VAL A 83 9.85 -3.53 2.96
C VAL A 83 8.50 -3.06 3.48
N VAL A 84 7.48 -3.19 2.65
CA VAL A 84 6.09 -3.09 3.06
C VAL A 84 5.54 -4.51 3.23
N ALA A 85 5.19 -4.87 4.46
CA ALA A 85 4.57 -6.16 4.76
C ALA A 85 3.11 -6.14 4.24
N VAL A 86 2.76 -7.09 3.37
CA VAL A 86 1.40 -7.22 2.81
C VAL A 86 0.85 -8.58 3.21
N ALA A 87 -0.19 -8.58 4.05
CA ALA A 87 -0.81 -9.80 4.57
C ALA A 87 -2.18 -10.05 3.93
N ASP A 88 -2.29 -11.15 3.20
CA ASP A 88 -3.57 -11.70 2.75
C ASP A 88 -4.23 -12.42 3.91
N ALA A 89 -5.20 -11.79 4.52
CA ALA A 89 -6.02 -12.35 5.59
C ALA A 89 -7.44 -12.71 5.11
N MET A 90 -7.63 -12.81 3.78
CA MET A 90 -8.90 -13.22 3.16
C MET A 90 -10.09 -12.36 3.59
N ALA A 91 -9.84 -11.10 3.93
CA ALA A 91 -10.84 -10.16 4.45
C ALA A 91 -11.61 -10.68 5.69
N VAL A 92 -11.02 -11.57 6.50
CA VAL A 92 -11.65 -12.11 7.71
C VAL A 92 -11.75 -11.01 8.78
N PRO A 93 -12.98 -10.64 9.22
CA PRO A 93 -13.18 -9.51 10.13
C PRO A 93 -13.16 -9.91 11.62
N SER A 94 -13.10 -11.21 11.93
CA SER A 94 -13.32 -11.74 13.28
C SER A 94 -12.06 -12.11 14.05
N ALA A 95 -10.88 -12.07 13.41
CA ALA A 95 -9.61 -12.47 14.01
C ALA A 95 -8.48 -11.51 13.64
N GLY A 96 -7.88 -10.85 14.64
CA GLY A 96 -6.78 -9.91 14.45
C GLY A 96 -5.47 -10.66 14.16
N ILE A 97 -4.87 -10.38 12.98
CA ILE A 97 -3.70 -11.12 12.52
C ILE A 97 -2.40 -10.71 13.23
N PHE A 98 -2.29 -9.44 13.61
CA PHE A 98 -1.14 -8.89 14.33
C PHE A 98 -1.61 -7.98 15.46
N GLY A 99 -0.86 -7.99 16.56
CA GLY A 99 -1.02 -7.10 17.71
C GLY A 99 0.23 -6.23 17.91
N ASP A 100 0.26 -5.56 19.04
CA ASP A 100 1.25 -4.56 19.45
C ASP A 100 2.70 -5.07 19.46
N ILE A 101 2.95 -6.24 20.05
CA ILE A 101 4.31 -6.83 20.15
C ILE A 101 4.88 -7.12 18.76
N LEU A 102 4.07 -7.69 17.85
CA LEU A 102 4.52 -8.01 16.50
C LEU A 102 4.73 -6.74 15.67
N CYS A 103 3.87 -5.74 15.82
CA CYS A 103 4.05 -4.43 15.19
C CYS A 103 5.30 -3.69 15.72
N ALA A 104 5.52 -3.70 17.02
CA ALA A 104 6.72 -3.14 17.63
C ALA A 104 8.00 -3.83 17.09
N ARG A 105 7.97 -5.16 16.90
CA ARG A 105 9.10 -5.89 16.33
C ARG A 105 9.33 -5.52 14.86
N MET A 106 8.27 -5.44 14.02
CA MET A 106 8.39 -4.97 12.64
C MET A 106 8.99 -3.56 12.59
N LYS A 107 8.50 -2.65 13.45
CA LYS A 107 9.06 -1.28 13.56
C LYS A 107 10.54 -1.29 13.89
N LYS A 108 10.96 -2.14 14.83
CA LYS A 108 12.36 -2.28 15.25
C LYS A 108 13.26 -2.86 14.15
N ARG A 109 12.69 -3.58 13.20
CA ARG A 109 13.36 -4.10 12.00
C ARG A 109 13.32 -3.14 10.83
N ASN A 110 12.84 -1.91 11.03
CA ASN A 110 12.69 -0.89 9.99
C ASN A 110 11.76 -1.32 8.83
N VAL A 111 10.75 -2.16 9.12
CA VAL A 111 9.66 -2.40 8.17
C VAL A 111 8.93 -1.08 7.94
N ALA A 112 8.73 -0.70 6.69
CA ALA A 112 8.20 0.61 6.33
C ALA A 112 6.71 0.76 6.69
N ALA A 113 5.92 -0.28 6.42
CA ALA A 113 4.48 -0.33 6.74
C ALA A 113 3.96 -1.76 6.79
N LEU A 114 2.78 -1.94 7.39
CA LEU A 114 1.98 -3.17 7.34
C LEU A 114 0.65 -2.89 6.67
N ILE A 115 0.28 -3.73 5.71
CA ILE A 115 -1.00 -3.66 4.99
C ILE A 115 -1.69 -5.01 5.08
N THR A 116 -3.01 -5.01 5.34
CA THR A 116 -3.82 -6.21 5.31
C THR A 116 -5.27 -5.91 4.95
N ASP A 117 -5.89 -6.79 4.19
CA ASP A 117 -7.33 -6.81 3.97
C ASP A 117 -8.12 -7.39 5.16
N GLY A 118 -7.42 -7.92 6.16
CA GLY A 118 -7.98 -8.34 7.43
C GLY A 118 -7.95 -7.26 8.52
N VAL A 119 -8.06 -7.69 9.76
CA VAL A 119 -8.14 -6.80 10.92
C VAL A 119 -6.95 -6.98 11.87
N MET A 120 -6.65 -5.93 12.62
CA MET A 120 -5.62 -5.91 13.66
C MET A 120 -6.23 -6.20 15.04
N ARG A 121 -5.40 -6.49 16.04
CA ARG A 121 -5.77 -6.50 17.45
C ARG A 121 -4.91 -5.52 18.26
N ASP A 122 -5.24 -5.34 19.53
CA ASP A 122 -4.46 -4.49 20.47
C ASP A 122 -4.21 -3.06 19.93
N ARG A 123 -5.26 -2.42 19.37
CA ARG A 123 -5.18 -1.16 18.62
C ARG A 123 -4.36 -0.08 19.33
N ALA A 124 -4.54 0.10 20.65
CA ALA A 124 -3.81 1.12 21.39
C ALA A 124 -2.29 0.86 21.39
N GLY A 125 -1.89 -0.39 21.59
CA GLY A 125 -0.48 -0.80 21.54
C GLY A 125 0.10 -0.77 20.12
N VAL A 126 -0.69 -1.12 19.09
CA VAL A 126 -0.29 -0.98 17.68
C VAL A 126 0.02 0.48 17.37
N LEU A 127 -0.84 1.42 17.77
CA LEU A 127 -0.59 2.85 17.60
C LEU A 127 0.67 3.30 18.36
N ALA A 128 0.86 2.83 19.59
CA ALA A 128 2.06 3.14 20.40
C ALA A 128 3.36 2.59 19.79
N SER A 129 3.30 1.51 18.98
CA SER A 129 4.47 0.97 18.26
C SER A 129 5.01 1.92 17.19
N ALA A 130 4.20 2.89 16.75
CA ALA A 130 4.49 3.81 15.65
C ALA A 130 4.84 3.10 14.31
N LEU A 131 4.43 1.84 14.12
CA LEU A 131 4.44 1.20 12.81
C LEU A 131 3.25 1.75 12.01
N PRO A 132 3.45 2.27 10.80
CA PRO A 132 2.35 2.65 9.92
C PRO A 132 1.55 1.40 9.49
N VAL A 133 0.22 1.44 9.65
CA VAL A 133 -0.65 0.28 9.38
C VAL A 133 -1.87 0.70 8.56
N TRP A 134 -2.17 -0.07 7.52
CA TRP A 134 -3.42 -0.06 6.75
C TRP A 134 -4.12 -1.39 6.95
N CYS A 135 -5.35 -1.38 7.46
CA CYS A 135 -6.14 -2.59 7.73
C CYS A 135 -7.62 -2.34 7.52
N ALA A 136 -8.42 -3.43 7.46
CA ALA A 136 -9.87 -3.32 7.32
C ALA A 136 -10.59 -3.00 8.64
N GLY A 137 -9.89 -3.07 9.79
CA GLY A 137 -10.50 -2.81 11.09
C GLY A 137 -9.74 -3.43 12.26
N VAL A 138 -10.46 -3.66 13.35
CA VAL A 138 -9.90 -4.26 14.58
C VAL A 138 -10.82 -5.34 15.14
N ALA A 139 -10.24 -6.42 15.69
CA ALA A 139 -10.94 -7.48 16.42
C ALA A 139 -10.07 -8.00 17.56
N ALA A 140 -10.67 -8.36 18.69
CA ALA A 140 -9.94 -8.85 19.86
C ALA A 140 -9.39 -10.28 19.72
N PRO A 141 -10.11 -11.26 19.10
CA PRO A 141 -9.61 -12.63 18.98
C PRO A 141 -8.29 -12.69 18.18
N ALA A 142 -7.41 -13.63 18.56
CA ALA A 142 -6.16 -13.86 17.83
C ALA A 142 -6.39 -14.54 16.47
N SER A 143 -5.41 -14.44 15.58
CA SER A 143 -5.48 -14.97 14.20
C SER A 143 -5.88 -16.45 14.13
N VAL A 144 -5.43 -17.27 15.07
CA VAL A 144 -5.74 -18.72 15.13
C VAL A 144 -7.23 -19.02 15.33
N ASN A 145 -8.04 -18.03 15.70
CA ASN A 145 -9.49 -18.19 15.82
C ASN A 145 -10.23 -18.18 14.46
N GLY A 146 -9.58 -17.73 13.39
CA GLY A 146 -10.22 -17.59 12.08
C GLY A 146 -9.32 -17.91 10.90
N LEU A 147 -8.01 -18.01 11.13
CA LEU A 147 -7.00 -18.11 10.07
C LEU A 147 -5.86 -19.06 10.45
N THR A 148 -5.30 -19.73 9.45
CA THR A 148 -4.06 -20.50 9.54
C THR A 148 -2.98 -19.77 8.74
N PHE A 149 -1.85 -19.44 9.37
CA PHE A 149 -0.68 -18.91 8.66
C PHE A 149 0.04 -20.05 7.95
N VAL A 150 0.35 -19.85 6.65
CA VAL A 150 0.92 -20.93 5.82
C VAL A 150 2.27 -20.58 5.20
N GLY A 151 2.73 -19.32 5.29
CA GLY A 151 4.03 -18.94 4.78
C GLY A 151 4.11 -17.48 4.35
N TRP A 152 5.28 -17.13 3.79
CA TRP A 152 5.57 -15.80 3.28
C TRP A 152 6.34 -15.88 1.96
N GLN A 153 6.51 -14.72 1.30
CA GLN A 153 7.21 -14.59 0.01
C GLN A 153 6.64 -15.52 -1.06
N GLN A 154 5.30 -15.62 -1.07
CA GLN A 154 4.50 -16.28 -2.11
C GLN A 154 3.53 -15.26 -2.70
N PRO A 155 3.02 -15.47 -3.93
CA PRO A 155 1.92 -14.66 -4.46
C PRO A 155 0.67 -14.76 -3.55
N ILE A 156 0.01 -13.62 -3.33
CA ILE A 156 -1.19 -13.49 -2.48
C ILE A 156 -2.28 -12.69 -3.19
N GLY A 157 -3.48 -12.67 -2.60
CA GLY A 157 -4.67 -12.00 -3.11
C GLY A 157 -5.21 -10.91 -2.18
N CYS A 158 -4.39 -10.01 -1.67
CA CYS A 158 -4.80 -9.01 -0.69
C CYS A 158 -5.77 -7.96 -1.28
N GLY A 159 -6.94 -7.79 -0.66
CA GLY A 159 -7.93 -6.78 -1.06
C GLY A 159 -8.40 -6.89 -2.51
N GLY A 160 -8.40 -8.10 -3.08
CA GLY A 160 -8.79 -8.36 -4.48
C GLY A 160 -7.70 -8.02 -5.51
N CYS A 161 -6.50 -7.68 -5.07
CA CYS A 161 -5.33 -7.47 -5.92
C CYS A 161 -4.36 -8.65 -5.81
N ALA A 162 -3.83 -9.11 -6.94
CA ALA A 162 -2.69 -10.01 -6.93
C ALA A 162 -1.42 -9.23 -6.55
N VAL A 163 -0.70 -9.68 -5.53
CA VAL A 163 0.56 -9.10 -5.06
C VAL A 163 1.64 -10.17 -5.12
N PHE A 164 2.70 -9.88 -5.83
CA PHE A 164 3.87 -10.75 -5.91
C PHE A 164 4.99 -10.21 -5.02
N PRO A 165 5.82 -11.10 -4.44
CA PRO A 165 7.00 -10.66 -3.71
C PRO A 165 7.85 -9.69 -4.54
N GLY A 166 8.19 -8.54 -3.95
CA GLY A 166 8.98 -7.49 -4.59
C GLY A 166 8.22 -6.53 -5.50
N ASP A 167 6.92 -6.71 -5.76
CA ASP A 167 6.09 -5.65 -6.33
C ASP A 167 6.20 -4.38 -5.47
N VAL A 168 6.05 -3.20 -6.08
CA VAL A 168 6.14 -1.96 -5.31
C VAL A 168 4.78 -1.56 -4.77
N ILE A 169 4.73 -1.35 -3.47
CA ILE A 169 3.54 -0.88 -2.77
C ILE A 169 3.68 0.61 -2.49
N VAL A 170 2.62 1.34 -2.78
CA VAL A 170 2.48 2.75 -2.40
C VAL A 170 1.21 2.90 -1.56
N VAL A 171 1.33 3.57 -0.43
CA VAL A 171 0.20 3.85 0.47
C VAL A 171 0.12 5.32 0.82
N ASP A 172 -1.10 5.81 0.93
CA ASP A 172 -1.46 7.13 1.47
C ASP A 172 -2.84 7.07 2.15
N ASP A 173 -3.50 8.21 2.35
CA ASP A 173 -4.80 8.28 3.02
C ASP A 173 -5.94 7.63 2.21
N ASP A 174 -5.79 7.51 0.88
CA ASP A 174 -6.77 6.84 0.02
C ASP A 174 -6.63 5.30 0.04
N GLY A 175 -5.53 4.77 0.60
CA GLY A 175 -5.32 3.32 0.79
C GLY A 175 -4.00 2.82 0.23
N ALA A 176 -4.01 1.60 -0.33
CA ALA A 176 -2.82 0.89 -0.80
C ALA A 176 -2.95 0.51 -2.28
N VAL A 177 -1.89 0.76 -3.04
CA VAL A 177 -1.79 0.40 -4.47
C VAL A 177 -0.57 -0.48 -4.69
N VAL A 178 -0.72 -1.52 -5.53
CA VAL A 178 0.36 -2.38 -5.98
C VAL A 178 0.78 -2.01 -7.41
N ILE A 179 2.08 -1.84 -7.61
CA ILE A 179 2.70 -1.55 -8.90
C ILE A 179 3.58 -2.74 -9.29
N PRO A 180 3.30 -3.45 -10.40
CA PRO A 180 4.19 -4.48 -10.91
C PRO A 180 5.60 -3.93 -11.15
N GLN A 181 6.64 -4.70 -10.80
CA GLN A 181 8.05 -4.25 -10.84
C GLN A 181 8.45 -3.63 -12.18
N ASN A 182 8.00 -4.22 -13.29
CA ASN A 182 8.33 -3.75 -14.65
C ASN A 182 7.64 -2.44 -15.04
N LEU A 183 6.71 -1.93 -14.25
CA LEU A 183 6.00 -0.68 -14.51
C LEU A 183 6.40 0.46 -13.58
N VAL A 184 7.26 0.22 -12.61
CA VAL A 184 7.64 1.20 -11.56
C VAL A 184 8.19 2.48 -12.16
N ASP A 185 9.16 2.39 -13.06
CA ASP A 185 9.79 3.57 -13.66
C ASP A 185 8.79 4.35 -14.54
N PHE A 186 7.94 3.65 -15.28
CA PHE A 186 6.87 4.29 -16.06
C PHE A 186 5.90 5.05 -15.14
N VAL A 187 5.41 4.38 -14.09
CA VAL A 187 4.43 4.99 -13.16
C VAL A 187 5.03 6.17 -12.41
N ALA A 188 6.29 6.07 -12.01
CA ALA A 188 7.00 7.15 -11.34
C ALA A 188 7.08 8.41 -12.21
N HIS A 189 7.63 8.29 -13.43
CA HIS A 189 7.87 9.44 -14.30
C HIS A 189 6.56 10.03 -14.85
N GLU A 190 5.67 9.21 -15.40
CA GLU A 190 4.39 9.68 -15.93
C GLU A 190 3.46 10.19 -14.82
N GLY A 191 3.52 9.56 -13.64
CA GLY A 191 2.78 10.01 -12.46
C GLY A 191 3.24 11.38 -11.99
N ALA A 192 4.54 11.62 -11.86
CA ALA A 192 5.08 12.92 -11.46
C ALA A 192 4.71 14.02 -12.46
N GLU A 193 4.76 13.72 -13.75
CA GLU A 193 4.33 14.66 -14.79
C GLU A 193 2.83 14.97 -14.71
N HIS A 194 2.03 13.95 -14.40
CA HIS A 194 0.59 14.11 -14.23
C HIS A 194 0.24 14.95 -12.99
N GLU A 195 0.91 14.74 -11.86
CA GLU A 195 0.76 15.56 -10.65
C GLU A 195 1.08 17.03 -10.92
N LEU A 196 2.15 17.28 -11.68
CA LEU A 196 2.52 18.63 -12.06
C LEU A 196 1.46 19.30 -12.94
N TYR A 197 0.91 18.54 -13.90
CA TYR A 197 -0.19 18.99 -14.74
C TYR A 197 -1.45 19.29 -13.91
N GLU A 198 -1.85 18.40 -13.02
CA GLU A 198 -3.03 18.60 -12.16
C GLU A 198 -2.86 19.78 -11.20
N SER A 199 -1.65 20.00 -10.68
CA SER A 199 -1.34 21.19 -9.88
C SER A 199 -1.57 22.49 -10.66
N TRP A 200 -1.19 22.53 -11.95
CA TRP A 200 -1.48 23.66 -12.83
C TRP A 200 -2.98 23.82 -13.09
N VAL A 201 -3.66 22.72 -13.41
CA VAL A 201 -5.14 22.72 -13.62
C VAL A 201 -5.86 23.26 -12.39
N PHE A 202 -5.47 22.81 -11.19
CA PHE A 202 -6.04 23.28 -9.94
C PHE A 202 -5.91 24.79 -9.80
N GLY A 203 -4.73 25.34 -10.05
CA GLY A 203 -4.51 26.80 -10.03
C GLY A 203 -5.31 27.57 -11.08
N GLU A 204 -5.61 26.97 -12.25
CA GLU A 204 -6.49 27.59 -13.25
C GLU A 204 -7.96 27.57 -12.82
N VAL A 205 -8.40 26.48 -12.19
CA VAL A 205 -9.75 26.37 -11.63
C VAL A 205 -9.98 27.39 -10.51
N GLU A 206 -9.01 27.61 -9.63
CA GLU A 206 -9.08 28.64 -8.60
C GLU A 206 -9.19 30.07 -9.16
N LYS A 207 -8.67 30.32 -10.37
CA LYS A 207 -8.85 31.58 -11.12
C LYS A 207 -10.21 31.66 -11.82
N GLY A 208 -11.07 30.63 -11.71
CA GLY A 208 -12.40 30.62 -12.31
C GLY A 208 -12.44 30.06 -13.74
N VAL A 209 -11.38 29.42 -14.24
CA VAL A 209 -11.38 28.78 -15.55
C VAL A 209 -12.30 27.56 -15.51
N LYS A 210 -13.16 27.41 -16.53
CA LYS A 210 -14.11 26.32 -16.65
C LYS A 210 -13.42 25.01 -17.01
N LEU A 211 -13.92 23.88 -16.51
CA LEU A 211 -13.38 22.53 -16.78
C LEU A 211 -13.42 22.08 -18.26
N PRO A 212 -14.50 22.32 -19.04
CA PRO A 212 -14.52 21.91 -20.44
C PRO A 212 -13.34 22.51 -21.23
N GLY A 213 -12.50 21.65 -21.80
CA GLY A 213 -11.29 22.03 -22.53
C GLY A 213 -10.04 22.26 -21.66
N LEU A 214 -10.20 22.39 -20.34
CA LEU A 214 -9.10 22.43 -19.38
C LEU A 214 -8.78 21.00 -18.86
N TYR A 215 -9.82 20.25 -18.49
CA TYR A 215 -9.65 18.90 -17.94
C TYR A 215 -10.81 18.00 -18.43
N PRO A 216 -10.55 17.10 -19.40
CA PRO A 216 -9.29 16.88 -20.11
C PRO A 216 -8.89 18.07 -21.01
N PRO A 217 -7.55 18.26 -21.25
CA PRO A 217 -7.07 19.43 -21.97
C PRO A 217 -7.35 19.37 -23.47
N ASN A 218 -7.82 20.49 -24.02
CA ASN A 218 -7.76 20.75 -25.45
C ASN A 218 -6.36 21.28 -25.84
N ASP A 219 -6.16 21.58 -27.13
CA ASP A 219 -4.82 22.02 -27.60
C ASP A 219 -4.42 23.41 -27.06
N GLU A 220 -5.39 24.28 -26.78
CA GLU A 220 -5.15 25.57 -26.14
C GLU A 220 -4.65 25.38 -24.70
N ALA A 221 -5.32 24.53 -23.91
CA ALA A 221 -4.90 24.22 -22.54
C ALA A 221 -3.53 23.55 -22.49
N LYS A 222 -3.23 22.65 -23.43
CA LYS A 222 -1.88 22.05 -23.57
C LYS A 222 -0.81 23.11 -23.83
N ALA A 223 -1.07 24.05 -24.74
CA ALA A 223 -0.12 25.14 -25.04
C ALA A 223 0.11 26.05 -23.82
N ARG A 224 -0.96 26.39 -23.07
CA ARG A 224 -0.87 27.18 -21.83
C ARG A 224 -0.07 26.45 -20.75
N TYR A 225 -0.31 25.17 -20.57
CA TYR A 225 0.47 24.33 -19.64
C TYR A 225 1.95 24.29 -20.02
N ALA A 226 2.25 24.06 -21.30
CA ALA A 226 3.63 24.03 -21.78
C ALA A 226 4.36 25.37 -21.54
N ALA A 227 3.69 26.51 -21.77
CA ALA A 227 4.23 27.83 -21.47
C ALA A 227 4.48 28.03 -19.96
N TRP A 228 3.51 27.64 -19.12
CA TRP A 228 3.63 27.71 -17.66
C TRP A 228 4.78 26.85 -17.14
N ARG A 229 4.94 25.63 -17.65
CA ARG A 229 6.04 24.73 -17.30
C ARG A 229 7.40 25.31 -17.64
N LYS A 230 7.54 25.87 -18.87
CA LYS A 230 8.79 26.50 -19.32
C LYS A 230 9.19 27.70 -18.47
N ALA A 231 8.24 28.41 -17.89
CA ALA A 231 8.52 29.56 -17.02
C ALA A 231 9.00 29.15 -15.61
N ARG A 232 8.93 27.86 -15.24
CA ARG A 232 9.31 27.33 -13.92
C ARG A 232 10.58 26.47 -13.93
N GLY A 233 11.00 26.01 -15.07
CA GLY A 233 12.21 25.20 -15.24
C GLY A 233 13.27 25.92 -15.97
#